data_24eabb883a74f17460f749dd1afc9220
#
_entry.id   24eabb883a74f17460f749dd1afc9220
#
_cell.length_a   1.000
_cell.length_b   1.000
_cell.length_c   1.000
_cell.angle_alpha   90.00
_cell.angle_beta   90.00
_cell.angle_gamma   90.00
#
_symmetry.space_group_name_H-M   'P 1'
#
loop_
_entity.id
_entity.type
_entity.pdbx_description
1 polymer ?
#
loop_
_entity_poly.entity_id
_entity_poly.type
_entity_poly.pdbx_seq_one_letter_code
_entity_poly.pdbx_strand_id
1 'polypeptide(L)'
;KPPASHHLMAALGWLELGNADEALAELERIEPELQSEPAAQAARLECLMAGKQWDEAAPLAELLCEQCPEEVHFYLHFAYAARRRTGGSLKQAYKILAPMQEIFPDEWLISYNLACYLCQMNRLDEADEMLAEARKMSGEKVEQLAADDEDLASLRARAD
;
A
#
# COMPACT_ATOMS: atom_id res chain seq x y z
N LYS A 1 17.18 -29.27 -3.61
CA LYS A 1 16.69 -27.93 -3.99
C LYS A 1 16.29 -27.20 -2.70
N PRO A 2 16.62 -25.92 -2.50
CA PRO A 2 16.21 -25.18 -1.33
C PRO A 2 14.68 -25.14 -1.21
N PRO A 3 14.10 -25.19 0.00
CA PRO A 3 12.65 -25.10 0.18
C PRO A 3 12.14 -23.68 -0.15
N ALA A 4 10.84 -23.56 -0.44
CA ALA A 4 10.21 -22.26 -0.76
C ALA A 4 10.46 -21.20 0.33
N SER A 5 10.47 -21.59 1.61
CA SER A 5 10.77 -20.69 2.73
C SER A 5 12.16 -20.05 2.63
N HIS A 6 13.14 -20.74 2.09
CA HIS A 6 14.47 -20.18 1.86
C HIS A 6 14.44 -19.03 0.84
N HIS A 7 13.73 -19.25 -0.28
CA HIS A 7 13.59 -18.23 -1.32
C HIS A 7 12.77 -17.02 -0.84
N LEU A 8 11.73 -17.25 -0.01
CA LEU A 8 10.97 -16.16 0.62
C LEU A 8 11.87 -15.31 1.53
N MET A 9 12.67 -15.94 2.40
CA MET A 9 13.61 -15.24 3.29
C MET A 9 14.69 -14.49 2.51
N ALA A 10 15.23 -15.09 1.46
CA ALA A 10 16.21 -14.42 0.60
C ALA A 10 15.62 -13.22 -0.13
N ALA A 11 14.38 -13.32 -0.63
CA ALA A 11 13.69 -12.20 -1.26
C ALA A 11 13.48 -11.04 -0.28
N LEU A 12 13.07 -11.30 0.95
CA LEU A 12 12.96 -10.27 1.99
C LEU A 12 14.32 -9.60 2.27
N GLY A 13 15.40 -10.37 2.35
CA GLY A 13 16.74 -9.82 2.50
C GLY A 13 17.16 -8.91 1.36
N TRP A 14 16.83 -9.25 0.11
CA TRP A 14 17.07 -8.36 -1.03
C TRP A 14 16.25 -7.08 -0.98
N LEU A 15 14.99 -7.15 -0.50
CA LEU A 15 14.15 -5.96 -0.29
C LEU A 15 14.73 -5.01 0.76
N GLU A 16 15.26 -5.55 1.86
CA GLU A 16 15.94 -4.74 2.90
C GLU A 16 17.18 -4.02 2.33
N LEU A 17 17.85 -4.62 1.35
CA LEU A 17 18.96 -4.02 0.63
C LEU A 17 18.51 -3.07 -0.51
N GLY A 18 17.21 -2.88 -0.71
CA GLY A 18 16.65 -2.02 -1.75
C GLY A 18 16.73 -2.61 -3.17
N ASN A 19 16.93 -3.92 -3.29
CA ASN A 19 17.08 -4.59 -4.59
C ASN A 19 15.85 -5.45 -4.92
N ALA A 20 14.81 -4.79 -5.44
CA ALA A 20 13.54 -5.42 -5.79
C ALA A 20 13.67 -6.45 -6.95
N ASP A 21 14.58 -6.22 -7.89
CA ASP A 21 14.77 -7.11 -9.06
C ASP A 21 15.35 -8.46 -8.61
N GLU A 22 16.37 -8.45 -7.76
CA GLU A 22 16.94 -9.68 -7.20
C GLU A 22 15.93 -10.38 -6.27
N ALA A 23 15.12 -9.62 -5.54
CA ALA A 23 14.05 -10.18 -4.73
C ALA A 23 13.02 -10.93 -5.59
N LEU A 24 12.57 -10.36 -6.70
CA LEU A 24 11.68 -11.02 -7.66
C LEU A 24 12.33 -12.26 -8.27
N ALA A 25 13.59 -12.17 -8.70
CA ALA A 25 14.33 -13.30 -9.26
C ALA A 25 14.45 -14.46 -8.25
N GLU A 26 14.55 -14.16 -6.95
CA GLU A 26 14.58 -15.17 -5.92
C GLU A 26 13.22 -15.88 -5.76
N LEU A 27 12.11 -15.14 -5.86
CA LEU A 27 10.76 -15.71 -5.82
C LEU A 27 10.45 -16.60 -7.03
N GLU A 28 11.03 -16.33 -8.19
CA GLU A 28 10.88 -17.16 -9.39
C GLU A 28 11.52 -18.55 -9.26
N ARG A 29 12.42 -18.72 -8.29
CA ARG A 29 13.04 -20.04 -7.96
C ARG A 29 12.15 -20.94 -7.11
N ILE A 30 11.08 -20.40 -6.56
CA ILE A 30 10.05 -21.18 -5.84
C ILE A 30 9.39 -22.12 -6.85
N GLU A 31 9.05 -23.32 -6.39
CA GLU A 31 8.35 -24.30 -7.22
C GLU A 31 7.02 -23.74 -7.74
N PRO A 32 6.70 -23.95 -9.04
CA PRO A 32 5.52 -23.33 -9.67
C PRO A 32 4.22 -23.56 -8.90
N GLU A 33 4.06 -24.72 -8.30
CA GLU A 33 2.89 -25.11 -7.52
C GLU A 33 2.72 -24.25 -6.24
N LEU A 34 3.84 -23.76 -5.69
CA LEU A 34 3.87 -22.96 -4.48
C LEU A 34 3.88 -21.45 -4.76
N GLN A 35 4.11 -21.01 -6.01
CA GLN A 35 4.09 -19.59 -6.36
C GLN A 35 2.71 -18.96 -6.26
N SER A 36 1.64 -19.75 -6.35
CA SER A 36 0.25 -19.31 -6.18
C SER A 36 -0.21 -19.24 -4.72
N GLU A 37 0.60 -19.76 -3.79
CA GLU A 37 0.28 -19.68 -2.35
C GLU A 37 0.26 -18.22 -1.86
N PRO A 38 -0.66 -17.85 -0.95
CA PRO A 38 -0.81 -16.47 -0.48
C PRO A 38 0.49 -15.84 0.04
N ALA A 39 1.34 -16.62 0.73
CA ALA A 39 2.62 -16.12 1.24
C ALA A 39 3.61 -15.75 0.13
N ALA A 40 3.68 -16.53 -0.95
CA ALA A 40 4.53 -16.23 -2.11
C ALA A 40 3.98 -15.03 -2.89
N GLN A 41 2.66 -14.95 -3.05
CA GLN A 41 1.99 -13.84 -3.70
C GLN A 41 2.15 -12.53 -2.91
N ALA A 42 2.04 -12.58 -1.58
CA ALA A 42 2.28 -11.42 -0.72
C ALA A 42 3.73 -10.92 -0.84
N ALA A 43 4.72 -11.82 -0.80
CA ALA A 43 6.12 -11.45 -0.99
C ALA A 43 6.37 -10.84 -2.38
N ARG A 44 5.73 -11.39 -3.42
CA ARG A 44 5.79 -10.83 -4.78
C ARG A 44 5.19 -9.43 -4.84
N LEU A 45 4.06 -9.19 -4.18
CA LEU A 45 3.46 -7.86 -4.10
C LEU A 45 4.43 -6.84 -3.46
N GLU A 46 5.08 -7.19 -2.36
CA GLU A 46 6.08 -6.32 -1.72
C GLU A 46 7.23 -5.96 -2.69
N CYS A 47 7.73 -6.95 -3.45
CA CYS A 47 8.76 -6.72 -4.45
C CYS A 47 8.28 -5.78 -5.57
N LEU A 48 7.08 -5.99 -6.10
CA LEU A 48 6.48 -5.15 -7.14
C LEU A 48 6.24 -3.71 -6.65
N MET A 49 5.79 -3.55 -5.41
CA MET A 49 5.60 -2.23 -4.77
C MET A 49 6.94 -1.52 -4.60
N ALA A 50 7.96 -2.19 -4.10
CA ALA A 50 9.31 -1.64 -3.94
C ALA A 50 9.95 -1.26 -5.28
N GLY A 51 9.73 -2.10 -6.31
CA GLY A 51 10.20 -1.86 -7.69
C GLY A 51 9.33 -0.87 -8.47
N LYS A 52 8.28 -0.31 -7.87
CA LYS A 52 7.32 0.62 -8.51
C LYS A 52 6.66 0.04 -9.77
N GLN A 53 6.47 -1.26 -9.81
CA GLN A 53 5.84 -1.98 -10.92
C GLN A 53 4.31 -2.00 -10.74
N TRP A 54 3.69 -0.82 -10.88
CA TRP A 54 2.30 -0.58 -10.49
C TRP A 54 1.27 -1.35 -11.31
N ASP A 55 1.57 -1.58 -12.60
CA ASP A 55 0.68 -2.28 -13.52
C ASP A 55 0.55 -3.77 -13.18
N GLU A 56 1.57 -4.35 -12.55
CA GLU A 56 1.56 -5.72 -12.04
C GLU A 56 1.11 -5.78 -10.58
N ALA A 57 1.50 -4.80 -9.76
CA ALA A 57 1.16 -4.74 -8.34
C ALA A 57 -0.34 -4.59 -8.10
N ALA A 58 -1.03 -3.72 -8.85
CA ALA A 58 -2.45 -3.45 -8.63
C ALA A 58 -3.34 -4.69 -8.79
N PRO A 59 -3.28 -5.47 -9.88
CA PRO A 59 -4.09 -6.68 -10.02
C PRO A 59 -3.71 -7.77 -9.01
N LEU A 60 -2.43 -7.86 -8.62
CA LEU A 60 -2.02 -8.81 -7.58
C LEU A 60 -2.55 -8.42 -6.20
N ALA A 61 -2.52 -7.13 -5.85
CA ALA A 61 -3.09 -6.64 -4.60
C ALA A 61 -4.60 -6.86 -4.55
N GLU A 62 -5.32 -6.64 -5.66
CA GLU A 62 -6.75 -6.92 -5.77
C GLU A 62 -7.06 -8.40 -5.49
N LEU A 63 -6.31 -9.31 -6.11
CA LEU A 63 -6.44 -10.75 -5.87
C LEU A 63 -6.20 -11.11 -4.40
N LEU A 64 -5.20 -10.51 -3.77
CA LEU A 64 -4.88 -10.76 -2.36
C LEU A 64 -5.96 -10.19 -1.42
N CYS A 65 -6.60 -9.07 -1.76
CA CYS A 65 -7.77 -8.58 -1.03
C CYS A 65 -8.94 -9.58 -1.06
N GLU A 66 -9.14 -10.28 -2.18
CA GLU A 66 -10.16 -11.32 -2.30
C GLU A 66 -9.81 -12.59 -1.52
N GLN A 67 -8.56 -13.00 -1.54
CA GLN A 67 -8.09 -14.22 -0.86
C GLN A 67 -7.94 -14.06 0.65
N CYS A 68 -7.53 -12.88 1.10
CA CYS A 68 -7.24 -12.56 2.50
C CYS A 68 -7.93 -11.24 2.89
N PRO A 69 -9.27 -11.22 2.94
CA PRO A 69 -10.05 -9.99 3.16
C PRO A 69 -9.84 -9.35 4.55
N GLU A 70 -9.27 -10.07 5.49
CA GLU A 70 -8.92 -9.59 6.83
C GLU A 70 -7.60 -8.81 6.89
N GLU A 71 -6.80 -8.85 5.83
CA GLU A 71 -5.47 -8.24 5.79
C GLU A 71 -5.52 -6.83 5.19
N VAL A 72 -5.60 -5.83 6.06
CA VAL A 72 -5.77 -4.41 5.68
C VAL A 72 -4.68 -3.89 4.75
N HIS A 73 -3.44 -4.36 4.89
CA HIS A 73 -2.33 -3.85 4.10
C HIS A 73 -2.47 -4.16 2.60
N PHE A 74 -3.19 -5.21 2.20
CA PHE A 74 -3.46 -5.46 0.78
C PHE A 74 -4.37 -4.39 0.16
N TYR A 75 -5.35 -3.88 0.91
CA TYR A 75 -6.20 -2.76 0.45
C TYR A 75 -5.41 -1.47 0.33
N LEU A 76 -4.50 -1.20 1.28
CA LEU A 76 -3.60 -0.05 1.23
C LEU A 76 -2.67 -0.13 0.00
N HIS A 77 -2.06 -1.28 -0.26
CA HIS A 77 -1.23 -1.52 -1.44
C HIS A 77 -2.03 -1.44 -2.73
N PHE A 78 -3.24 -2.00 -2.76
CA PHE A 78 -4.11 -1.94 -3.93
C PHE A 78 -4.46 -0.48 -4.28
N ALA A 79 -4.92 0.30 -3.34
CA ALA A 79 -5.24 1.71 -3.56
C ALA A 79 -3.99 2.50 -4.02
N TYR A 80 -2.84 2.27 -3.38
CA TYR A 80 -1.58 2.94 -3.70
C TYR A 80 -1.10 2.63 -5.13
N ALA A 81 -1.16 1.38 -5.55
CA ALA A 81 -0.81 0.96 -6.91
C ALA A 81 -1.84 1.40 -7.95
N ALA A 82 -3.15 1.31 -7.64
CA ALA A 82 -4.23 1.72 -8.53
C ALA A 82 -4.18 3.20 -8.91
N ARG A 83 -3.69 4.06 -8.01
CA ARG A 83 -3.44 5.47 -8.30
C ARG A 83 -2.35 5.67 -9.36
N ARG A 84 -1.31 4.83 -9.35
CA ARG A 84 -0.04 5.02 -10.08
C ARG A 84 0.08 4.16 -11.34
N ARG A 85 -0.73 3.12 -11.48
CA ARG A 85 -0.72 2.27 -12.66
C ARG A 85 -1.13 3.02 -13.92
N THR A 86 -0.83 2.49 -15.09
CA THR A 86 -1.29 3.00 -16.38
C THR A 86 -2.82 3.11 -16.37
N GLY A 87 -3.36 4.29 -16.70
CA GLY A 87 -4.79 4.59 -16.64
C GLY A 87 -5.36 4.71 -15.23
N GLY A 88 -4.53 4.71 -14.19
CA GLY A 88 -4.93 4.87 -12.80
C GLY A 88 -5.32 6.29 -12.44
N SER A 89 -5.95 6.45 -11.26
CA SER A 89 -6.37 7.77 -10.77
C SER A 89 -6.55 7.79 -9.26
N LEU A 90 -6.48 9.00 -8.69
CA LEU A 90 -6.83 9.27 -7.29
C LEU A 90 -8.25 8.83 -6.95
N LYS A 91 -9.18 9.02 -7.90
CA LYS A 91 -10.58 8.62 -7.73
C LYS A 91 -10.74 7.10 -7.58
N GLN A 92 -9.97 6.33 -8.34
CA GLN A 92 -9.95 4.86 -8.19
C GLN A 92 -9.39 4.45 -6.84
N ALA A 93 -8.24 5.02 -6.44
CA ALA A 93 -7.64 4.75 -5.14
C ALA A 93 -8.60 5.09 -3.99
N TYR A 94 -9.27 6.22 -4.04
CA TYR A 94 -10.26 6.62 -3.06
C TYR A 94 -11.43 5.61 -2.98
N LYS A 95 -11.96 5.18 -4.13
CA LYS A 95 -13.05 4.18 -4.18
C LYS A 95 -12.67 2.82 -3.59
N ILE A 96 -11.42 2.42 -3.73
CA ILE A 96 -10.91 1.17 -3.16
C ILE A 96 -10.82 1.29 -1.63
N LEU A 97 -10.30 2.40 -1.14
CA LEU A 97 -9.92 2.53 0.27
C LEU A 97 -11.03 3.06 1.17
N ALA A 98 -11.91 3.95 0.67
CA ALA A 98 -12.94 4.58 1.49
C ALA A 98 -13.88 3.58 2.21
N PRO A 99 -14.37 2.50 1.57
CA PRO A 99 -15.21 1.51 2.26
C PRO A 99 -14.49 0.79 3.39
N MET A 100 -13.16 0.76 3.37
CA MET A 100 -12.35 0.03 4.35
C MET A 100 -12.34 0.70 5.73
N GLN A 101 -12.72 1.98 5.86
CA GLN A 101 -12.87 2.64 7.15
C GLN A 101 -13.91 1.95 8.07
N GLU A 102 -14.99 1.43 7.50
CA GLU A 102 -16.02 0.72 8.26
C GLU A 102 -15.59 -0.70 8.63
N ILE A 103 -14.76 -1.33 7.78
CA ILE A 103 -14.29 -2.71 7.99
C ILE A 103 -13.12 -2.75 8.99
N PHE A 104 -12.23 -1.76 8.92
CA PHE A 104 -11.04 -1.62 9.77
C PHE A 104 -11.06 -0.28 10.53
N PRO A 105 -11.98 -0.08 11.47
CA PRO A 105 -12.21 1.22 12.10
C PRO A 105 -11.04 1.72 12.96
N ASP A 106 -10.15 0.83 13.38
CA ASP A 106 -8.99 1.16 14.22
C ASP A 106 -7.68 1.33 13.42
N GLU A 107 -7.75 1.26 12.08
CA GLU A 107 -6.58 1.36 11.21
C GLU A 107 -6.38 2.81 10.73
N TRP A 108 -5.50 3.53 11.41
CA TRP A 108 -5.20 4.95 11.15
C TRP A 108 -4.63 5.22 9.75
N LEU A 109 -3.90 4.26 9.15
CA LEU A 109 -3.33 4.41 7.80
C LEU A 109 -4.39 4.55 6.72
N ILE A 110 -5.58 3.98 6.91
CA ILE A 110 -6.70 4.16 5.97
C ILE A 110 -7.09 5.64 5.94
N SER A 111 -7.40 6.23 7.09
CA SER A 111 -7.78 7.65 7.19
C SER A 111 -6.66 8.57 6.72
N TYR A 112 -5.40 8.23 7.02
CA TYR A 112 -4.23 8.97 6.56
C TYR A 112 -4.12 8.97 5.03
N ASN A 113 -4.19 7.81 4.39
CA ASN A 113 -4.11 7.71 2.92
C ASN A 113 -5.31 8.36 2.23
N LEU A 114 -6.52 8.26 2.81
CA LEU A 114 -7.69 8.97 2.30
C LEU A 114 -7.49 10.49 2.38
N ALA A 115 -6.88 11.01 3.45
CA ALA A 115 -6.53 12.42 3.55
C ALA A 115 -5.57 12.85 2.44
N CYS A 116 -4.55 12.03 2.13
CA CYS A 116 -3.64 12.28 1.02
C CYS A 116 -4.37 12.33 -0.32
N TYR A 117 -5.25 11.36 -0.60
CA TYR A 117 -6.01 11.32 -1.84
C TYR A 117 -6.95 12.52 -1.98
N LEU A 118 -7.68 12.87 -0.92
CA LEU A 118 -8.58 14.02 -0.89
C LEU A 118 -7.83 15.34 -1.05
N CYS A 119 -6.67 15.49 -0.42
CA CYS A 119 -5.81 16.66 -0.55
C CYS A 119 -5.36 16.85 -2.01
N GLN A 120 -4.91 15.78 -2.66
CA GLN A 120 -4.50 15.80 -4.07
C GLN A 120 -5.67 16.03 -5.03
N MET A 121 -6.90 15.72 -4.64
CA MET A 121 -8.12 16.05 -5.37
C MET A 121 -8.65 17.46 -5.07
N ASN A 122 -7.90 18.27 -4.30
CA ASN A 122 -8.28 19.62 -3.84
C ASN A 122 -9.57 19.66 -2.99
N ARG A 123 -9.88 18.56 -2.30
CA ARG A 123 -10.99 18.44 -1.34
C ARG A 123 -10.45 18.64 0.07
N LEU A 124 -9.97 19.86 0.35
CA LEU A 124 -9.14 20.15 1.52
C LEU A 124 -9.89 20.04 2.85
N ASP A 125 -11.17 20.37 2.91
CA ASP A 125 -11.97 20.25 4.14
C ASP A 125 -12.14 18.76 4.54
N GLU A 126 -12.45 17.92 3.57
CA GLU A 126 -12.59 16.48 3.78
C GLU A 126 -11.23 15.82 4.09
N ALA A 127 -10.15 16.31 3.47
CA ALA A 127 -8.80 15.86 3.78
C ALA A 127 -8.42 16.16 5.23
N ASP A 128 -8.77 17.36 5.73
CA ASP A 128 -8.52 17.77 7.10
C ASP A 128 -9.29 16.89 8.11
N GLU A 129 -10.57 16.60 7.81
CA GLU A 129 -11.39 15.68 8.62
C GLU A 129 -10.74 14.28 8.70
N MET A 130 -10.31 13.72 7.57
CA MET A 130 -9.65 12.40 7.53
C MET A 130 -8.32 12.40 8.28
N LEU A 131 -7.53 13.46 8.15
CA LEU A 131 -6.27 13.59 8.87
C LEU A 131 -6.50 13.72 10.39
N ALA A 132 -7.56 14.43 10.80
CA ALA A 132 -7.97 14.52 12.20
C ALA A 132 -8.38 13.15 12.77
N GLU A 133 -9.11 12.33 12.01
CA GLU A 133 -9.44 10.96 12.41
C GLU A 133 -8.18 10.09 12.58
N ALA A 134 -7.23 10.16 11.64
CA ALA A 134 -5.96 9.46 11.77
C ALA A 134 -5.17 9.90 13.01
N ARG A 135 -5.14 11.19 13.33
CA ARG A 135 -4.49 11.75 14.52
C ARG A 135 -5.09 11.24 15.83
N LYS A 136 -6.40 11.06 15.90
CA LYS A 136 -7.06 10.49 17.08
C LYS A 136 -6.58 9.08 17.39
N MET A 137 -6.31 8.29 16.34
CA MET A 137 -5.86 6.90 16.47
C MET A 137 -4.36 6.78 16.73
N SER A 138 -3.53 7.59 16.07
CA SER A 138 -2.07 7.52 16.16
C SER A 138 -1.38 8.86 15.87
N GLY A 139 -1.60 9.85 16.75
CA GLY A 139 -1.14 11.22 16.55
C GLY A 139 0.35 11.34 16.27
N GLU A 140 1.22 10.67 17.03
CA GLU A 140 2.66 10.75 16.84
C GLU A 140 3.10 10.24 15.46
N LYS A 141 2.60 9.09 15.02
CA LYS A 141 2.93 8.53 13.71
C LYS A 141 2.42 9.40 12.57
N VAL A 142 1.21 9.95 12.72
CA VAL A 142 0.62 10.86 11.74
C VAL A 142 1.45 12.13 11.60
N GLU A 143 1.87 12.76 12.70
CA GLU A 143 2.70 13.95 12.66
C GLU A 143 4.08 13.69 12.02
N GLN A 144 4.69 12.54 12.32
CA GLN A 144 5.97 12.15 11.72
C GLN A 144 5.87 12.01 10.19
N LEU A 145 4.80 11.38 9.69
CA LEU A 145 4.60 11.22 8.25
C LEU A 145 4.14 12.52 7.57
N ALA A 146 3.18 13.23 8.17
CA ALA A 146 2.54 14.40 7.57
C ALA A 146 3.48 15.59 7.43
N ALA A 147 4.54 15.68 8.22
CA ALA A 147 5.48 16.80 8.23
C ALA A 147 6.11 17.05 6.84
N ASP A 148 6.52 15.98 6.17
CA ASP A 148 7.25 16.04 4.91
C ASP A 148 6.50 15.38 3.73
N ASP A 149 5.27 14.90 3.94
CA ASP A 149 4.48 14.24 2.90
C ASP A 149 3.99 15.27 1.87
N GLU A 150 4.51 15.17 0.64
CA GLU A 150 4.15 16.07 -0.45
C GLU A 150 2.67 15.98 -0.85
N ASP A 151 2.03 14.82 -0.64
CA ASP A 151 0.60 14.65 -0.90
C ASP A 151 -0.27 15.56 -0.01
N LEU A 152 0.25 15.99 1.14
CA LEU A 152 -0.41 16.91 2.08
C LEU A 152 0.07 18.38 1.99
N ALA A 153 0.90 18.70 1.01
CA ALA A 153 1.48 20.07 0.89
C ALA A 153 0.42 21.17 0.83
N SER A 154 -0.65 20.97 0.07
CA SER A 154 -1.74 21.96 -0.06
C SER A 154 -2.52 22.15 1.26
N LEU A 155 -2.63 21.11 2.07
CA LEU A 155 -3.28 21.19 3.38
C LEU A 155 -2.40 21.94 4.38
N ARG A 156 -1.08 21.68 4.38
CA ARG A 156 -0.13 22.44 5.20
C ARG A 156 -0.13 23.94 4.85
N ALA A 157 -0.06 24.27 3.56
CA ALA A 157 -0.08 25.67 3.10
C ALA A 157 -1.36 26.43 3.48
N ARG A 158 -2.47 25.73 3.71
CA ARG A 158 -3.73 26.33 4.19
C ARG A 158 -3.69 26.68 5.68
N ALA A 159 -2.89 25.98 6.47
CA ALA A 159 -2.78 26.17 7.92
C ALA A 159 -1.85 27.34 8.30
N ASP A 160 -0.97 27.77 7.38
CA ASP A 160 -0.08 28.93 7.51
C ASP A 160 -0.80 30.24 7.12
#